data_1a1e0d5bf8520dd95bde16979f044827
#
_entry.id   1a1e0d5bf8520dd95bde16979f044827
#
_cell.length_a   1.000
_cell.length_b   1.000
_cell.length_c   1.000
_cell.angle_alpha   90.00
_cell.angle_beta   90.00
_cell.angle_gamma   90.00
#
_symmetry.space_group_name_H-M   'P 1'
#
loop_
_entity.id
_entity.type
_entity.pdbx_description
1 polymer ?
#
loop_
_entity_poly.entity_id
_entity_poly.type
_entity_poly.pdbx_seq_one_letter_code
_entity_poly.pdbx_strand_id
1 'polypeptide(L)'
;TATLIETHGAEASEKILKGWVNNLSTDVFSDDIAVLEAINAGQCDVGIVNTYYYGRLHKQNPDLAVRLFWPNQSDRGVHVNLSGIGLTKYAPHAEAAKALVEWMTGPEAQAIFAGTNQEFPANPKVAPSEEVAGWGAFKADTIPVEVAGRRQAEAIRMMDRVGWN
;
A
#
# COMPACT_ATOMS: atom_id res chain seq x y z
N THR A 1 -0.91 2.66 10.25
CA THR A 1 -0.85 3.03 11.70
C THR A 1 0.13 4.16 11.95
N ALA A 2 1.40 4.09 11.53
CA ALA A 2 2.41 5.12 11.77
C ALA A 2 1.96 6.53 11.32
N THR A 3 1.36 6.65 10.14
CA THR A 3 0.80 7.90 9.61
C THR A 3 -0.42 8.39 10.38
N LEU A 4 -1.25 7.50 10.91
CA LEU A 4 -2.34 7.88 11.82
C LEU A 4 -1.81 8.51 13.10
N ILE A 5 -0.77 7.90 13.71
CA ILE A 5 -0.13 8.45 14.91
C ILE A 5 0.45 9.84 14.66
N GLU A 6 1.08 10.06 13.49
CA GLU A 6 1.61 11.36 13.13
C GLU A 6 0.51 12.41 12.98
N THR A 7 -0.60 12.04 12.34
CA THR A 7 -1.70 12.97 12.04
C THR A 7 -2.56 13.29 13.26
N HIS A 8 -2.89 12.27 14.06
CA HIS A 8 -3.93 12.38 15.11
C HIS A 8 -3.38 12.22 16.52
N GLY A 9 -2.08 11.89 16.68
CA GLY A 9 -1.50 11.50 17.96
C GLY A 9 -1.82 10.06 18.36
N ALA A 10 -1.10 9.56 19.37
CA ALA A 10 -1.17 8.15 19.77
C ALA A 10 -2.55 7.75 20.32
N GLU A 11 -3.14 8.56 21.20
CA GLU A 11 -4.42 8.25 21.86
C GLU A 11 -5.57 8.14 20.85
N ALA A 12 -5.71 9.13 19.98
CA ALA A 12 -6.78 9.11 18.96
C ALA A 12 -6.58 7.98 17.96
N SER A 13 -5.32 7.69 17.56
CA SER A 13 -5.01 6.58 16.68
C SER A 13 -5.33 5.23 17.30
N GLU A 14 -5.00 5.03 18.59
CA GLU A 14 -5.34 3.78 19.30
C GLU A 14 -6.86 3.59 19.39
N LYS A 15 -7.62 4.66 19.63
CA LYS A 15 -9.09 4.61 19.61
C LYS A 15 -9.65 4.20 18.24
N ILE A 16 -9.10 4.75 17.16
CA ILE A 16 -9.47 4.39 15.78
C ILE A 16 -9.21 2.90 15.54
N LEU A 17 -8.00 2.43 15.88
CA LEU A 17 -7.62 1.03 15.66
C LEU A 17 -8.45 0.06 16.51
N LYS A 18 -8.77 0.40 17.76
CA LYS A 18 -9.73 -0.38 18.58
C LYS A 18 -11.10 -0.45 17.92
N GLY A 19 -11.55 0.65 17.31
CA GLY A 19 -12.78 0.65 16.53
C GLY A 19 -12.72 -0.31 15.33
N TRP A 20 -11.59 -0.37 14.63
CA TRP A 20 -11.41 -1.31 13.52
C TRP A 20 -11.41 -2.75 14.00
N VAL A 21 -10.65 -3.08 15.07
CA VAL A 21 -10.62 -4.43 15.66
C VAL A 21 -12.02 -4.88 16.09
N ASN A 22 -12.79 -4.00 16.73
CA ASN A 22 -14.16 -4.30 17.16
C ASN A 22 -15.15 -4.53 15.99
N ASN A 23 -14.80 -4.10 14.79
CA ASN A 23 -15.59 -4.26 13.57
C ASN A 23 -15.06 -5.33 12.62
N LEU A 24 -14.04 -6.10 13.01
CA LEU A 24 -13.58 -7.23 12.22
C LEU A 24 -14.71 -8.26 12.10
N SER A 25 -15.01 -8.69 10.87
CA SER A 25 -15.99 -9.72 10.57
C SER A 25 -15.43 -11.14 10.73
N THR A 26 -14.10 -11.26 10.69
CA THR A 26 -13.34 -12.52 10.80
C THR A 26 -12.03 -12.25 11.54
N ASP A 27 -11.25 -13.30 11.82
CA ASP A 27 -9.85 -13.16 12.21
C ASP A 27 -9.07 -12.42 11.11
N VAL A 28 -7.96 -11.79 11.49
CA VAL A 28 -7.10 -11.06 10.54
C VAL A 28 -6.50 -12.03 9.53
N PHE A 29 -6.66 -11.74 8.25
CA PHE A 29 -6.07 -12.55 7.19
C PHE A 29 -4.54 -12.36 7.11
N SER A 30 -3.84 -13.41 6.67
CA SER A 30 -2.39 -13.41 6.54
C SER A 30 -1.87 -12.67 5.29
N ASP A 31 -2.73 -12.41 4.30
CA ASP A 31 -2.35 -11.77 3.04
C ASP A 31 -3.52 -10.99 2.40
N ASP A 32 -3.15 -10.05 1.52
CA ASP A 32 -4.09 -9.13 0.87
C ASP A 32 -5.03 -9.84 -0.15
N ILE A 33 -4.59 -10.94 -0.76
CA ILE A 33 -5.43 -11.69 -1.71
C ILE A 33 -6.57 -12.35 -0.94
N ALA A 34 -6.29 -12.97 0.22
CA ALA A 34 -7.34 -13.58 1.05
C ALA A 34 -8.38 -12.55 1.50
N VAL A 35 -7.97 -11.30 1.81
CA VAL A 35 -8.90 -10.19 2.09
C VAL A 35 -9.80 -9.90 0.90
N LEU A 36 -9.24 -9.78 -0.31
CA LEU A 36 -10.00 -9.49 -1.52
C LEU A 36 -10.98 -10.63 -1.87
N GLU A 37 -10.57 -11.88 -1.70
CA GLU A 37 -11.42 -13.05 -1.92
C GLU A 37 -12.56 -13.12 -0.89
N ALA A 38 -12.30 -12.78 0.37
CA ALA A 38 -13.31 -12.70 1.42
C ALA A 38 -14.37 -11.63 1.12
N ILE A 39 -13.96 -10.45 0.63
CA ILE A 39 -14.88 -9.41 0.18
C ILE A 39 -15.70 -9.90 -1.02
N ASN A 40 -15.05 -10.51 -2.01
CA ASN A 40 -15.73 -11.05 -3.19
C ASN A 40 -16.75 -12.15 -2.85
N ALA A 41 -16.48 -12.92 -1.80
CA ALA A 41 -17.38 -13.95 -1.28
C ALA A 41 -18.48 -13.40 -0.33
N GLY A 42 -18.48 -12.10 -0.04
CA GLY A 42 -19.45 -11.47 0.86
C GLY A 42 -19.23 -11.78 2.35
N GLN A 43 -18.02 -12.18 2.75
CA GLN A 43 -17.68 -12.40 4.17
C GLN A 43 -17.38 -11.10 4.90
N CYS A 44 -16.94 -10.08 4.19
CA CYS A 44 -16.75 -8.71 4.68
C CYS A 44 -17.13 -7.69 3.61
N ASP A 45 -17.50 -6.50 4.04
CA ASP A 45 -17.94 -5.41 3.16
C ASP A 45 -16.76 -4.54 2.69
N VAL A 46 -15.72 -4.42 3.51
CA VAL A 46 -14.52 -3.59 3.26
C VAL A 46 -13.26 -4.29 3.76
N GLY A 47 -12.15 -4.02 3.08
CA GLY A 47 -10.82 -4.45 3.50
C GLY A 47 -9.76 -3.40 3.17
N ILE A 48 -8.63 -3.44 3.88
CA ILE A 48 -7.47 -2.57 3.64
C ILE A 48 -6.37 -3.42 3.02
N VAL A 49 -6.04 -3.12 1.77
CA VAL A 49 -5.06 -3.88 0.97
C VAL A 49 -4.17 -2.93 0.16
N ASN A 50 -3.03 -3.43 -0.31
CA ASN A 50 -2.28 -2.72 -1.34
C ASN A 50 -2.97 -2.90 -2.71
N THR A 51 -3.08 -1.82 -3.47
CA THR A 51 -3.83 -1.77 -4.71
C THR A 51 -3.34 -2.72 -5.79
N TYR A 52 -2.05 -3.04 -5.82
CA TYR A 52 -1.48 -3.95 -6.80
C TYR A 52 -1.98 -5.40 -6.66
N TYR A 53 -2.39 -5.83 -5.46
CA TYR A 53 -3.05 -7.12 -5.29
C TYR A 53 -4.42 -7.15 -5.96
N TYR A 54 -5.20 -6.06 -5.77
CA TYR A 54 -6.46 -5.89 -6.48
C TYR A 54 -6.24 -5.94 -8.00
N GLY A 55 -5.31 -5.15 -8.54
CA GLY A 55 -5.06 -5.11 -9.99
C GLY A 55 -4.66 -6.46 -10.57
N ARG A 56 -3.82 -7.23 -9.85
CA ARG A 56 -3.44 -8.57 -10.28
C ARG A 56 -4.61 -9.55 -10.25
N LEU A 57 -5.42 -9.51 -9.20
CA LEU A 57 -6.59 -10.38 -9.06
C LEU A 57 -7.68 -10.01 -10.09
N HIS A 58 -7.96 -8.73 -10.29
CA HIS A 58 -8.93 -8.24 -11.27
C HIS A 58 -8.53 -8.60 -12.71
N LYS A 59 -7.24 -8.54 -13.03
CA LYS A 59 -6.73 -8.98 -14.34
C LYS A 59 -6.95 -10.48 -14.58
N GLN A 60 -6.91 -11.31 -13.53
CA GLN A 60 -7.16 -12.75 -13.60
C GLN A 60 -8.66 -13.07 -13.60
N ASN A 61 -9.45 -12.26 -12.92
CA ASN A 61 -10.90 -12.40 -12.79
C ASN A 61 -11.57 -11.03 -13.04
N PRO A 62 -11.89 -10.68 -14.30
CA PRO A 62 -12.55 -9.42 -14.64
C PRO A 62 -13.94 -9.23 -14.02
N ASP A 63 -14.58 -10.32 -13.61
CA ASP A 63 -15.90 -10.32 -12.96
C ASP A 63 -15.83 -10.14 -11.42
N LEU A 64 -14.64 -9.81 -10.89
CA LEU A 64 -14.42 -9.57 -9.47
C LEU A 64 -15.37 -8.47 -8.96
N ALA A 65 -16.24 -8.80 -7.99
CA ALA A 65 -17.24 -7.89 -7.44
C ALA A 65 -16.67 -6.85 -6.44
N VAL A 66 -15.34 -6.77 -6.31
CA VAL A 66 -14.63 -5.81 -5.46
C VAL A 66 -14.35 -4.53 -6.24
N ARG A 67 -14.36 -3.39 -5.54
CA ARG A 67 -14.01 -2.09 -6.12
C ARG A 67 -13.07 -1.32 -5.20
N LEU A 68 -12.19 -0.53 -5.79
CA LEU A 68 -11.31 0.37 -5.05
C LEU A 68 -12.09 1.57 -4.51
N PHE A 69 -11.77 1.95 -3.28
CA PHE A 69 -12.24 3.16 -2.65
C PHE A 69 -11.05 3.98 -2.13
N TRP A 70 -10.96 5.24 -2.52
CA TRP A 70 -9.92 6.16 -2.08
C TRP A 70 -10.39 6.94 -0.86
N PRO A 71 -9.92 6.62 0.36
CA PRO A 71 -10.32 7.36 1.56
C PRO A 71 -9.71 8.75 1.64
N ASN A 72 -10.24 9.59 2.52
CA ASN A 72 -9.72 10.91 2.89
C ASN A 72 -9.58 11.90 1.72
N GLN A 73 -10.38 11.80 0.67
CA GLN A 73 -10.26 12.65 -0.51
C GLN A 73 -10.69 14.10 -0.26
N SER A 74 -11.51 14.35 0.78
CA SER A 74 -11.92 15.69 1.21
C SER A 74 -10.91 16.38 2.14
N ASP A 75 -9.94 15.65 2.67
CA ASP A 75 -8.96 16.19 3.63
C ASP A 75 -7.51 15.87 3.24
N ARG A 76 -6.81 14.98 3.94
CA ARG A 76 -5.38 14.70 3.76
C ARG A 76 -5.02 13.85 2.54
N GLY A 77 -5.96 13.10 1.99
CA GLY A 77 -5.70 12.13 0.93
C GLY A 77 -5.45 10.71 1.44
N VAL A 78 -5.34 9.77 0.49
CA VAL A 78 -5.07 8.36 0.79
C VAL A 78 -3.58 8.12 1.05
N HIS A 79 -3.27 7.25 2.01
CA HIS A 79 -1.90 6.81 2.24
C HIS A 79 -1.32 6.14 0.98
N VAL A 80 -0.11 6.57 0.59
CA VAL A 80 0.66 5.96 -0.49
C VAL A 80 1.81 5.15 0.12
N ASN A 81 1.83 3.86 -0.18
CA ASN A 81 2.95 2.99 0.16
C ASN A 81 4.00 3.03 -0.96
N LEU A 82 5.27 2.90 -0.62
CA LEU A 82 6.38 2.97 -1.56
C LEU A 82 7.20 1.69 -1.52
N SER A 83 7.53 1.16 -2.69
CA SER A 83 8.58 0.16 -2.83
C SER A 83 9.94 0.86 -2.92
N GLY A 84 10.94 0.32 -2.26
CA GLY A 84 12.28 0.90 -2.20
C GLY A 84 13.36 -0.07 -2.65
N ILE A 85 14.45 0.48 -3.15
CA ILE A 85 15.68 -0.27 -3.46
C ILE A 85 16.86 0.42 -2.80
N GLY A 86 17.82 -0.36 -2.31
CA GLY A 86 19.01 0.17 -1.65
C GLY A 86 20.25 -0.67 -1.92
N LEU A 87 21.39 0.00 -1.93
CA LEU A 87 22.69 -0.64 -2.01
C LEU A 87 23.16 -1.02 -0.60
N THR A 88 23.51 -2.29 -0.40
CA THR A 88 24.03 -2.74 0.89
C THR A 88 25.47 -2.25 1.11
N LYS A 89 25.85 -2.00 2.38
CA LYS A 89 27.17 -1.49 2.75
C LYS A 89 28.34 -2.34 2.22
N TYR A 90 28.16 -3.63 2.11
CA TYR A 90 29.19 -4.58 1.70
C TYR A 90 28.89 -5.24 0.36
N ALA A 91 28.17 -4.55 -0.54
CA ALA A 91 27.91 -5.06 -1.87
C ALA A 91 29.22 -5.35 -2.63
N PRO A 92 29.47 -6.60 -3.06
CA PRO A 92 30.74 -6.97 -3.71
C PRO A 92 30.88 -6.33 -5.11
N HIS A 93 29.77 -5.94 -5.74
CA HIS A 93 29.72 -5.32 -7.07
C HIS A 93 28.95 -3.99 -7.01
N ALA A 94 29.43 -3.06 -6.17
CA ALA A 94 28.73 -1.80 -5.87
C ALA A 94 28.41 -0.96 -7.13
N GLU A 95 29.34 -0.85 -8.08
CA GLU A 95 29.10 -0.08 -9.32
C GLU A 95 28.05 -0.72 -10.22
N ALA A 96 28.05 -2.05 -10.36
CA ALA A 96 27.01 -2.75 -11.11
C ALA A 96 25.63 -2.63 -10.43
N ALA A 97 25.59 -2.73 -9.11
CA ALA A 97 24.37 -2.55 -8.33
C ALA A 97 23.82 -1.12 -8.46
N LYS A 98 24.68 -0.12 -8.45
CA LYS A 98 24.31 1.28 -8.67
C LYS A 98 23.73 1.49 -10.07
N ALA A 99 24.38 0.96 -11.11
CA ALA A 99 23.87 1.02 -12.48
C ALA A 99 22.49 0.34 -12.59
N LEU A 100 22.27 -0.79 -11.89
CA LEU A 100 20.94 -1.44 -11.82
C LEU A 100 19.89 -0.53 -11.15
N VAL A 101 20.21 0.11 -10.02
CA VAL A 101 19.29 1.04 -9.35
C VAL A 101 18.92 2.20 -10.27
N GLU A 102 19.90 2.77 -10.97
CA GLU A 102 19.66 3.84 -11.94
C GLU A 102 18.77 3.39 -13.10
N TRP A 103 18.99 2.20 -13.65
CA TRP A 103 18.13 1.62 -14.67
C TRP A 103 16.72 1.33 -14.13
N MET A 104 16.58 0.80 -12.92
CA MET A 104 15.28 0.49 -12.31
C MET A 104 14.39 1.73 -12.09
N THR A 105 14.98 2.92 -11.96
CA THR A 105 14.24 4.19 -11.88
C THR A 105 14.00 4.83 -13.24
N GLY A 106 14.61 4.28 -14.29
CA GLY A 106 14.47 4.72 -15.68
C GLY A 106 13.12 4.36 -16.29
N PRO A 107 12.75 4.97 -17.42
CA PRO A 107 11.42 4.79 -18.01
C PRO A 107 11.15 3.36 -18.47
N GLU A 108 12.14 2.65 -18.99
CA GLU A 108 12.00 1.28 -19.47
C GLU A 108 11.62 0.32 -18.34
N ALA A 109 12.41 0.31 -17.26
CA ALA A 109 12.15 -0.55 -16.09
C ALA A 109 10.82 -0.20 -15.42
N GLN A 110 10.53 1.09 -15.26
CA GLN A 110 9.29 1.55 -14.64
C GLN A 110 8.05 1.17 -15.46
N ALA A 111 8.12 1.15 -16.78
CA ALA A 111 7.04 0.66 -17.63
C ALA A 111 6.81 -0.85 -17.45
N ILE A 112 7.90 -1.64 -17.30
CA ILE A 112 7.83 -3.08 -17.02
C ILE A 112 7.16 -3.33 -15.67
N PHE A 113 7.61 -2.65 -14.60
CA PHE A 113 7.05 -2.80 -13.26
C PHE A 113 5.57 -2.38 -13.19
N ALA A 114 5.23 -1.22 -13.76
CA ALA A 114 3.85 -0.75 -13.81
C ALA A 114 2.93 -1.74 -14.52
N GLY A 115 3.35 -2.29 -15.66
CA GLY A 115 2.55 -3.24 -16.44
C GLY A 115 2.47 -4.64 -15.83
N THR A 116 3.54 -5.11 -15.16
CA THR A 116 3.60 -6.46 -14.60
C THR A 116 2.96 -6.51 -13.22
N ASN A 117 3.32 -5.58 -12.34
CA ASN A 117 2.87 -5.58 -10.93
C ASN A 117 1.57 -4.82 -10.71
N GLN A 118 1.07 -4.07 -11.69
CA GLN A 118 -0.09 -3.18 -11.53
C GLN A 118 0.16 -2.11 -10.45
N GLU A 119 1.35 -1.50 -10.52
CA GLU A 119 1.78 -0.42 -9.62
C GLU A 119 1.80 0.93 -10.35
N PHE A 120 1.66 2.01 -9.59
CA PHE A 120 1.92 3.34 -10.11
C PHE A 120 3.42 3.52 -10.33
N PRO A 121 3.88 3.97 -11.54
CA PRO A 121 5.30 4.25 -11.76
C PRO A 121 5.81 5.34 -10.83
N ALA A 122 6.98 5.15 -10.24
CA ALA A 122 7.66 6.19 -9.46
C ALA A 122 8.26 7.27 -10.38
N ASN A 123 8.55 6.94 -11.64
CA ASN A 123 9.04 7.89 -12.64
C ASN A 123 7.86 8.67 -13.25
N PRO A 124 7.76 9.99 -13.05
CA PRO A 124 6.61 10.80 -13.52
C PRO A 124 6.50 10.91 -15.05
N LYS A 125 7.53 10.46 -15.80
CA LYS A 125 7.52 10.42 -17.27
C LYS A 125 6.91 9.14 -17.82
N VAL A 126 6.58 8.18 -16.96
CA VAL A 126 6.00 6.88 -17.35
C VAL A 126 4.52 6.88 -16.99
N ALA A 127 3.68 6.60 -17.96
CA ALA A 127 2.25 6.43 -17.72
C ALA A 127 1.99 5.11 -16.96
N PRO A 128 0.98 5.06 -16.08
CA PRO A 128 0.53 3.81 -15.50
C PRO A 128 -0.03 2.86 -16.57
N SER A 129 -0.15 1.57 -16.25
CA SER A 129 -0.84 0.62 -17.12
C SER A 129 -2.31 1.02 -17.30
N GLU A 130 -2.97 0.50 -18.34
CA GLU A 130 -4.40 0.74 -18.59
C GLU A 130 -5.27 0.37 -17.38
N GLU A 131 -5.00 -0.77 -16.75
CA GLU A 131 -5.66 -1.20 -15.52
C GLU A 131 -5.52 -0.16 -14.41
N VAL A 132 -4.29 0.27 -14.10
CA VAL A 132 -4.02 1.25 -13.04
C VAL A 132 -4.59 2.63 -13.36
N ALA A 133 -4.55 3.05 -14.62
CA ALA A 133 -5.16 4.31 -15.09
C ALA A 133 -6.69 4.28 -14.92
N GLY A 134 -7.31 3.10 -15.13
CA GLY A 134 -8.74 2.88 -14.95
C GLY A 134 -9.25 3.05 -13.52
N TRP A 135 -8.36 3.01 -12.52
CA TRP A 135 -8.75 3.20 -11.11
C TRP A 135 -9.11 4.65 -10.75
N GLY A 136 -8.90 5.57 -11.67
CA GLY A 136 -9.22 6.98 -11.51
C GLY A 136 -8.15 7.78 -10.75
N ALA A 137 -8.36 9.09 -10.70
CA ALA A 137 -7.48 9.98 -9.96
C ALA A 137 -7.79 9.98 -8.46
N PHE A 138 -6.77 10.15 -7.66
CA PHE A 138 -6.89 10.30 -6.21
C PHE A 138 -5.93 11.37 -5.67
N LYS A 139 -6.28 11.92 -4.52
CA LYS A 139 -5.41 12.78 -3.73
C LYS A 139 -4.54 11.91 -2.82
N ALA A 140 -3.22 11.96 -3.03
CA ALA A 140 -2.26 11.29 -2.17
C ALA A 140 -2.04 12.05 -0.87
N ASP A 141 -1.83 11.32 0.24
CA ASP A 141 -1.32 11.90 1.48
C ASP A 141 0.14 12.36 1.27
N THR A 142 0.47 13.51 1.81
CA THR A 142 1.78 14.17 1.66
C THR A 142 2.75 13.89 2.81
N ILE A 143 2.39 13.03 3.78
CA ILE A 143 3.27 12.65 4.88
C ILE A 143 4.50 11.93 4.31
N PRO A 144 5.72 12.41 4.60
CA PRO A 144 6.93 11.75 4.12
C PRO A 144 7.07 10.33 4.67
N VAL A 145 7.55 9.40 3.84
CA VAL A 145 7.71 7.98 4.22
C VAL A 145 8.66 7.77 5.40
N GLU A 146 9.63 8.68 5.60
CA GLU A 146 10.54 8.66 6.75
C GLU A 146 9.81 8.80 8.09
N VAL A 147 8.67 9.48 8.11
CA VAL A 147 7.81 9.57 9.29
C VAL A 147 7.26 8.20 9.65
N ALA A 148 6.78 7.44 8.67
CA ALA A 148 6.33 6.07 8.88
C ALA A 148 7.46 5.20 9.44
N GLY A 149 8.68 5.32 8.90
CA GLY A 149 9.86 4.60 9.39
C GLY A 149 10.20 4.95 10.84
N ARG A 150 10.23 6.23 11.20
CA ARG A 150 10.52 6.66 12.59
C ARG A 150 9.49 6.16 13.61
N ARG A 151 8.22 6.05 13.19
CA ARG A 151 7.13 5.62 14.07
C ARG A 151 6.82 4.12 13.99
N GLN A 152 7.58 3.35 13.21
CA GLN A 152 7.30 1.95 12.97
C GLN A 152 7.20 1.13 14.27
N ALA A 153 8.18 1.26 15.17
CA ALA A 153 8.17 0.53 16.42
C ALA A 153 7.00 0.91 17.35
N GLU A 154 6.58 2.19 17.35
CA GLU A 154 5.42 2.66 18.09
C GLU A 154 4.13 2.09 17.49
N ALA A 155 4.03 2.10 16.15
CA ALA A 155 2.89 1.59 15.42
C ALA A 155 2.69 0.08 15.65
N ILE A 156 3.76 -0.71 15.59
CA ILE A 156 3.71 -2.16 15.85
C ILE A 156 3.19 -2.42 17.27
N ARG A 157 3.80 -1.79 18.28
CA ARG A 157 3.34 -1.95 19.67
C ARG A 157 1.89 -1.53 19.88
N MET A 158 1.40 -0.55 19.12
CA MET A 158 0.01 -0.14 19.17
C MET A 158 -0.91 -1.18 18.56
N MET A 159 -0.54 -1.75 17.40
CA MET A 159 -1.29 -2.83 16.75
C MET A 159 -1.42 -4.05 17.68
N ASP A 160 -0.30 -4.46 18.31
CA ASP A 160 -0.31 -5.55 19.30
C ASP A 160 -1.26 -5.27 20.48
N ARG A 161 -1.19 -4.04 21.05
CA ARG A 161 -2.05 -3.66 22.17
C ARG A 161 -3.54 -3.65 21.87
N VAL A 162 -3.91 -3.29 20.64
CA VAL A 162 -5.32 -3.26 20.24
C VAL A 162 -5.84 -4.62 19.79
N GLY A 163 -4.98 -5.62 19.66
CA GLY A 163 -5.35 -6.98 19.27
C GLY A 163 -5.52 -7.16 17.76
N TRP A 164 -4.81 -6.40 16.97
CA TRP A 164 -4.72 -6.61 15.52
C TRP A 164 -3.65 -7.69 15.24
N ASN A 165 -4.00 -8.96 15.40
CA ASN A 165 -3.10 -10.13 15.31
C ASN A 165 -3.55 -11.05 14.19
#